data_15a83f5a0dd1895efc7bbcbb821d8125
#
_entry.id   15a83f5a0dd1895efc7bbcbb821d8125
#
_cell.length_a   1.000
_cell.length_b   1.000
_cell.length_c   1.000
_cell.angle_alpha   90.00
_cell.angle_beta   90.00
_cell.angle_gamma   90.00
#
_symmetry.space_group_name_H-M   'P 1'
#
loop_
_entity.id
_entity.type
_entity.pdbx_description
1 polymer ?
#
loop_
_entity_poly.entity_id
_entity_poly.type
_entity_poly.pdbx_seq_one_letter_code
_entity_poly.pdbx_strand_id
1 'polypeptide(L)'
;MVPPTEVEKVRAFIRANIGKTLFSTGAKIVYFKGSLYNITGSTHDPQQVRDYEGENWKSLLVRKAELDDARCYVTNLSAPKGSNHDNFAVGGHMTTNPDGEVEKGGISYLMPLCKWHNSTARNGEAFEHTETKMLRLTGFMEGETPTTFMARMPSEKSHVLLYLDPLSGRWESSHLDAEQAIAPEAKLFSDAIKITQPSEYAVLENRGDGFFIKAAKLA
;
A
#
# COMPACT_ATOMS: atom_id res chain seq x y z
N MET A 1 2.88 -29.21 -7.57
CA MET A 1 1.66 -28.39 -7.54
C MET A 1 2.00 -27.07 -8.18
N VAL A 2 1.30 -26.63 -9.22
CA VAL A 2 1.53 -25.32 -9.86
C VAL A 2 1.07 -24.23 -8.89
N PRO A 3 1.88 -23.19 -8.62
CA PRO A 3 1.45 -22.10 -7.75
C PRO A 3 0.23 -21.36 -8.34
N PRO A 4 -0.67 -20.87 -7.51
CA PRO A 4 -1.85 -20.17 -7.99
C PRO A 4 -1.45 -18.88 -8.75
N THR A 5 -2.16 -18.61 -9.83
CA THR A 5 -2.02 -17.37 -10.61
C THR A 5 -2.46 -16.17 -9.77
N GLU A 6 -2.08 -14.95 -10.17
CA GLU A 6 -2.54 -13.72 -9.50
C GLU A 6 -4.07 -13.61 -9.53
N VAL A 7 -4.70 -13.97 -10.65
CA VAL A 7 -6.15 -13.97 -10.78
C VAL A 7 -6.81 -14.88 -9.73
N GLU A 8 -6.27 -16.08 -9.53
CA GLU A 8 -6.76 -17.02 -8.52
C GLU A 8 -6.53 -16.51 -7.09
N LYS A 9 -5.41 -15.85 -6.83
CA LYS A 9 -5.13 -15.25 -5.50
C LYS A 9 -6.10 -14.12 -5.17
N VAL A 10 -6.37 -13.21 -6.11
CA VAL A 10 -7.34 -12.12 -5.92
C VAL A 10 -8.74 -12.69 -5.72
N ARG A 11 -9.13 -13.67 -6.50
CA ARG A 11 -10.41 -14.38 -6.36
C ARG A 11 -10.55 -15.04 -4.98
N ALA A 12 -9.52 -15.73 -4.54
CA ALA A 12 -9.47 -16.32 -3.21
C ALA A 12 -9.54 -15.28 -2.08
N PHE A 13 -8.83 -14.17 -2.23
CA PHE A 13 -8.88 -13.04 -1.30
C PHE A 13 -10.31 -12.48 -1.18
N ILE A 14 -10.98 -12.22 -2.29
CA ILE A 14 -12.37 -11.71 -2.28
C ILE A 14 -13.30 -12.72 -1.60
N ARG A 15 -13.24 -14.01 -1.98
CA ARG A 15 -14.07 -15.06 -1.37
C ARG A 15 -13.89 -15.19 0.12
N ALA A 16 -12.65 -15.11 0.59
CA ALA A 16 -12.33 -15.22 2.02
C ALA A 16 -12.81 -14.03 2.83
N ASN A 17 -13.02 -12.87 2.21
CA ASN A 17 -13.24 -11.61 2.90
C ASN A 17 -14.58 -10.92 2.58
N ILE A 18 -15.42 -11.49 1.73
CA ILE A 18 -16.74 -10.94 1.46
C ILE A 18 -17.56 -10.83 2.75
N GLY A 19 -18.20 -9.67 2.96
CA GLY A 19 -18.96 -9.38 4.18
C GLY A 19 -18.11 -9.12 5.43
N LYS A 20 -16.77 -9.03 5.29
CA LYS A 20 -15.85 -8.72 6.39
C LYS A 20 -15.20 -7.37 6.19
N THR A 21 -14.84 -6.73 7.30
CA THR A 21 -13.96 -5.56 7.28
C THR A 21 -12.50 -6.01 7.32
N LEU A 22 -11.72 -5.49 6.39
CA LEU A 22 -10.30 -5.79 6.23
C LEU A 22 -9.49 -4.78 7.03
N PHE A 23 -8.84 -5.24 8.10
CA PHE A 23 -7.93 -4.44 8.92
C PHE A 23 -6.48 -4.88 8.77
N SER A 24 -6.25 -6.08 8.22
CA SER A 24 -4.94 -6.76 8.25
C SER A 24 -3.90 -6.11 7.36
N THR A 25 -4.32 -5.51 6.25
CA THR A 25 -3.43 -4.85 5.31
C THR A 25 -4.01 -3.51 4.88
N GLY A 26 -3.17 -2.55 4.60
CA GLY A 26 -3.60 -1.24 4.16
C GLY A 26 -2.58 -0.15 4.47
N ALA A 27 -2.88 1.06 4.01
CA ALA A 27 -2.06 2.22 4.30
C ALA A 27 -2.94 3.41 4.69
N LYS A 28 -2.42 4.24 5.60
CA LYS A 28 -3.01 5.53 5.94
C LYS A 28 -1.95 6.62 5.88
N ILE A 29 -2.33 7.78 5.41
CA ILE A 29 -1.50 8.98 5.55
C ILE A 29 -1.54 9.40 7.02
N VAL A 30 -0.36 9.57 7.61
CA VAL A 30 -0.21 10.02 9.00
C VAL A 30 0.85 11.13 9.08
N TYR A 31 0.69 11.98 10.06
CA TYR A 31 1.75 12.90 10.51
C TYR A 31 2.34 12.28 11.76
N PHE A 32 3.57 11.78 11.64
CA PHE A 32 4.23 11.07 12.72
C PHE A 32 5.30 11.95 13.39
N LYS A 33 5.37 11.87 14.69
CA LYS A 33 6.37 12.53 15.51
C LYS A 33 6.95 11.53 16.50
N GLY A 34 8.24 11.45 16.58
CA GLY A 34 8.97 10.54 17.47
C GLY A 34 10.12 9.83 16.74
N SER A 35 10.88 9.03 17.46
CA SER A 35 11.98 8.27 16.88
C SER A 35 11.45 7.05 16.12
N LEU A 36 12.08 6.77 14.99
CA LEU A 36 11.85 5.58 14.17
C LEU A 36 13.16 4.83 13.94
N TYR A 37 13.06 3.54 13.69
CA TYR A 37 14.18 2.61 13.48
C TYR A 37 13.97 1.86 12.17
N ASN A 38 15.06 1.54 11.45
CA ASN A 38 14.98 0.67 10.28
C ASN A 38 14.42 -0.70 10.67
N ILE A 39 13.49 -1.23 9.87
CA ILE A 39 13.00 -2.59 10.07
C ILE A 39 14.02 -3.60 9.55
N THR A 40 14.43 -4.50 10.41
CA THR A 40 15.31 -5.62 10.06
C THR A 40 14.56 -6.63 9.17
N GLY A 41 15.17 -6.99 8.04
CA GLY A 41 14.57 -7.97 7.12
C GLY A 41 13.48 -7.44 6.18
N SER A 42 13.18 -6.15 6.21
CA SER A 42 12.15 -5.53 5.34
C SER A 42 12.42 -5.64 3.83
N THR A 43 13.62 -6.03 3.43
CA THR A 43 13.95 -6.33 2.01
C THR A 43 13.07 -7.43 1.42
N HIS A 44 12.51 -8.27 2.27
CA HIS A 44 11.59 -9.35 1.91
C HIS A 44 10.13 -8.97 2.14
N ASP A 45 9.87 -7.75 2.63
CA ASP A 45 8.50 -7.25 2.72
C ASP A 45 7.98 -7.06 1.30
N PRO A 46 6.95 -7.84 1.01
CA PRO A 46 6.86 -8.24 -0.30
C PRO A 46 6.21 -7.21 -1.18
N GLN A 47 6.58 -7.05 -2.10
CA GLN A 47 5.80 -7.67 -3.14
C GLN A 47 4.47 -6.96 -3.42
N GLN A 48 3.84 -6.34 -2.41
CA GLN A 48 2.57 -5.67 -2.62
C GLN A 48 2.66 -4.50 -3.60
N VAL A 49 3.86 -3.95 -3.77
CA VAL A 49 4.08 -2.82 -4.67
C VAL A 49 5.02 -3.17 -5.81
N ARG A 50 5.99 -4.04 -5.56
CA ARG A 50 7.12 -4.29 -6.47
C ARG A 50 6.72 -4.79 -7.85
N ASP A 51 5.67 -5.57 -7.94
CA ASP A 51 5.21 -6.21 -9.17
C ASP A 51 3.97 -5.54 -9.77
N TYR A 52 3.54 -4.41 -9.20
CA TYR A 52 2.39 -3.66 -9.68
C TYR A 52 2.86 -2.53 -10.60
N GLU A 53 2.71 -2.69 -11.90
CA GLU A 53 3.02 -1.68 -12.94
C GLU A 53 4.41 -1.00 -12.81
N GLY A 54 5.40 -1.72 -12.30
CA GLY A 54 6.74 -1.16 -12.07
C GLY A 54 6.84 -0.22 -10.86
N GLU A 55 5.84 -0.20 -10.00
CA GLU A 55 5.82 0.58 -8.78
C GLU A 55 6.88 0.14 -7.78
N ASN A 56 7.26 1.06 -6.91
CA ASN A 56 8.10 0.80 -5.76
C ASN A 56 7.64 1.65 -4.57
N TRP A 57 8.20 1.39 -3.40
CA TRP A 57 7.81 2.09 -2.18
C TRP A 57 8.02 3.61 -2.24
N LYS A 58 9.02 4.08 -2.99
CA LYS A 58 9.23 5.51 -3.22
C LYS A 58 8.09 6.10 -4.06
N SER A 59 7.75 5.47 -5.18
CA SER A 59 6.67 5.96 -6.04
C SER A 59 5.31 5.95 -5.33
N LEU A 60 5.11 4.99 -4.43
CA LEU A 60 3.92 4.97 -3.58
C LEU A 60 3.85 6.19 -2.64
N LEU A 61 4.96 6.55 -1.97
CA LEU A 61 5.04 7.76 -1.15
C LEU A 61 4.76 9.03 -1.96
N VAL A 62 5.38 9.15 -3.12
CA VAL A 62 5.17 10.29 -4.02
C VAL A 62 3.69 10.43 -4.39
N ARG A 63 3.07 9.36 -4.87
CA ARG A 63 1.70 9.41 -5.37
C ARG A 63 0.63 9.49 -4.29
N LYS A 64 0.83 8.79 -3.16
CA LYS A 64 -0.20 8.63 -2.14
C LYS A 64 -0.03 9.57 -0.96
N ALA A 65 1.19 9.96 -0.63
CA ALA A 65 1.47 10.93 0.40
C ALA A 65 1.86 12.30 -0.18
N GLU A 66 1.92 12.46 -1.50
CA GLU A 66 2.27 13.72 -2.17
C GLU A 66 3.62 14.27 -1.70
N LEU A 67 4.64 13.42 -1.73
CA LEU A 67 5.98 13.72 -1.22
C LEU A 67 7.03 13.80 -2.35
N ASP A 68 6.67 14.32 -3.49
CA ASP A 68 7.49 14.41 -4.69
C ASP A 68 8.75 15.28 -4.54
N ASP A 69 8.69 16.32 -3.73
CA ASP A 69 9.80 17.20 -3.38
C ASP A 69 10.49 16.84 -2.05
N ALA A 70 10.11 15.71 -1.45
CA ALA A 70 10.61 15.30 -0.15
C ALA A 70 12.13 15.02 -0.17
N ARG A 71 12.76 15.32 0.95
CA ARG A 71 14.16 14.98 1.25
C ARG A 71 14.23 13.72 2.12
N CYS A 72 15.43 13.28 2.43
CA CYS A 72 15.62 12.36 3.54
C CYS A 72 15.23 13.06 4.85
N TYR A 73 14.34 12.46 5.62
CA TYR A 73 13.76 13.11 6.80
C TYR A 73 14.61 12.97 8.08
N VAL A 74 15.66 12.18 8.09
CA VAL A 74 16.51 12.00 9.26
C VAL A 74 17.31 13.27 9.55
N THR A 75 17.25 13.77 10.78
CA THR A 75 17.86 15.04 11.20
C THR A 75 19.03 14.89 12.17
N ASN A 76 19.13 13.77 12.88
CA ASN A 76 20.13 13.59 13.96
C ASN A 76 21.41 12.87 13.51
N LEU A 77 21.38 12.15 12.40
CA LEU A 77 22.52 11.40 11.90
C LEU A 77 23.07 12.05 10.64
N SER A 78 24.34 12.44 10.68
CA SER A 78 25.01 13.02 9.52
C SER A 78 25.61 11.92 8.65
N ALA A 79 25.15 11.84 7.42
CA ALA A 79 25.75 10.94 6.45
C ALA A 79 27.14 11.46 6.02
N PRO A 80 28.08 10.58 5.67
CA PRO A 80 29.40 10.99 5.20
C PRO A 80 29.32 11.88 3.96
N LYS A 81 30.28 12.80 3.81
CA LYS A 81 30.37 13.66 2.63
C LYS A 81 30.36 12.82 1.35
N GLY A 82 29.50 13.16 0.41
CA GLY A 82 29.33 12.43 -0.85
C GLY A 82 28.32 11.29 -0.82
N SER A 83 27.68 10.99 0.31
CA SER A 83 26.66 9.93 0.40
C SER A 83 25.26 10.34 -0.07
N ASN A 84 25.09 11.51 -0.66
CA ASN A 84 23.80 11.99 -1.20
C ASN A 84 22.66 12.00 -0.14
N HIS A 85 22.99 12.38 1.07
CA HIS A 85 22.08 12.35 2.21
C HIS A 85 20.78 13.11 1.99
N ASP A 86 20.83 14.26 1.34
CA ASP A 86 19.63 15.10 1.14
C ASP A 86 18.63 14.51 0.14
N ASN A 87 19.00 13.45 -0.58
CA ASN A 87 18.13 12.87 -1.58
C ASN A 87 17.13 11.87 -1.00
N PHE A 88 15.86 12.09 -1.28
CA PHE A 88 14.84 11.07 -1.17
C PHE A 88 15.10 9.98 -2.23
N ALA A 89 15.71 8.91 -1.84
CA ALA A 89 16.09 7.83 -2.73
C ALA A 89 15.16 6.61 -2.64
N VAL A 90 14.64 6.32 -1.44
CA VAL A 90 13.85 5.11 -1.13
C VAL A 90 12.75 5.41 -0.14
N GLY A 91 11.64 4.67 -0.25
CA GLY A 91 10.68 4.54 0.83
C GLY A 91 11.20 3.51 1.83
N GLY A 92 11.71 3.96 2.98
CA GLY A 92 12.25 3.06 4.00
C GLY A 92 11.16 2.58 4.95
N HIS A 93 11.15 1.27 5.21
CA HIS A 93 10.27 0.67 6.21
C HIS A 93 10.83 0.92 7.61
N MET A 94 10.03 1.57 8.43
CA MET A 94 10.40 2.00 9.76
C MET A 94 9.45 1.46 10.81
N THR A 95 9.95 1.30 12.03
CA THR A 95 9.17 0.91 13.20
C THR A 95 9.48 1.82 14.39
N THR A 96 8.59 1.86 15.36
CA THR A 96 8.84 2.49 16.66
C THR A 96 9.61 1.59 17.61
N ASN A 97 9.84 0.32 17.24
CA ASN A 97 10.53 -0.65 18.06
C ASN A 97 12.05 -0.51 17.89
N PRO A 98 12.82 -0.24 18.98
CA PRO A 98 14.26 -0.02 18.91
C PRO A 98 15.10 -1.18 18.36
N ASP A 99 14.61 -2.42 18.46
CA ASP A 99 15.29 -3.59 17.89
C ASP A 99 15.08 -3.74 16.39
N GLY A 100 14.19 -2.92 15.80
CA GLY A 100 13.85 -2.99 14.39
C GLY A 100 12.95 -4.18 14.03
N GLU A 101 12.42 -4.89 15.01
CA GLU A 101 11.55 -6.03 14.75
C GLU A 101 10.09 -5.61 14.61
N VAL A 102 9.39 -6.22 13.66
CA VAL A 102 7.95 -6.10 13.46
C VAL A 102 7.38 -7.49 13.25
N GLU A 103 6.41 -7.83 14.06
CA GLU A 103 5.68 -9.09 13.89
C GLU A 103 4.93 -9.11 12.56
N LYS A 104 4.77 -10.30 12.00
CA LYS A 104 3.94 -10.50 10.81
C LYS A 104 2.51 -9.97 11.07
N GLY A 105 1.99 -9.19 10.13
CA GLY A 105 0.71 -8.50 10.28
C GLY A 105 0.78 -7.18 11.06
N GLY A 106 1.95 -6.85 11.63
CA GLY A 106 2.17 -5.66 12.42
C GLY A 106 2.16 -4.34 11.62
N ILE A 107 2.52 -3.28 12.32
CA ILE A 107 2.52 -1.93 11.78
C ILE A 107 3.93 -1.53 11.39
N SER A 108 4.08 -0.96 10.20
CA SER A 108 5.29 -0.27 9.77
C SER A 108 4.96 1.13 9.27
N TYR A 109 5.98 1.97 9.18
CA TYR A 109 5.88 3.31 8.61
C TYR A 109 6.76 3.40 7.39
N LEU A 110 6.26 3.98 6.32
CA LEU A 110 7.02 4.21 5.12
C LEU A 110 7.45 5.68 5.10
N MET A 111 8.75 5.92 5.21
CA MET A 111 9.36 7.24 5.33
C MET A 111 10.33 7.53 4.20
N PRO A 112 10.40 8.78 3.68
CA PRO A 112 11.42 9.17 2.73
C PRO A 112 12.82 9.10 3.32
N LEU A 113 13.68 8.24 2.76
CA LEU A 113 15.06 8.07 3.18
C LEU A 113 16.06 8.19 2.02
N CYS A 114 17.28 8.60 2.34
CA CYS A 114 18.41 8.37 1.45
C CYS A 114 18.92 6.92 1.58
N LYS A 115 19.70 6.45 0.60
CA LYS A 115 20.25 5.09 0.61
C LYS A 115 21.15 4.81 1.81
N TRP A 116 21.85 5.82 2.31
CA TRP A 116 22.75 5.64 3.45
C TRP A 116 21.97 5.35 4.74
N HIS A 117 20.89 6.12 5.01
CA HIS A 117 20.04 5.85 6.18
C HIS A 117 19.26 4.55 6.05
N ASN A 118 18.85 4.17 4.85
CA ASN A 118 18.15 2.89 4.61
C ASN A 118 19.08 1.67 4.53
N SER A 119 20.33 1.81 4.90
CA SER A 119 21.27 0.68 4.88
C SER A 119 21.18 -0.15 6.17
N THR A 120 21.49 -1.45 6.06
CA THR A 120 21.52 -2.36 7.21
C THR A 120 22.55 -1.96 8.28
N ALA A 121 23.57 -1.18 7.89
CA ALA A 121 24.54 -0.62 8.82
C ALA A 121 23.93 0.41 9.79
N ARG A 122 22.72 0.84 9.56
CA ARG A 122 21.95 1.77 10.39
C ARG A 122 20.83 1.09 11.19
N ASN A 123 20.76 -0.23 11.18
CA ASN A 123 19.82 -0.97 12.01
C ASN A 123 20.14 -0.72 13.49
N GLY A 124 19.09 -0.50 14.29
CA GLY A 124 19.22 -0.14 15.71
C GLY A 124 19.55 1.32 15.99
N GLU A 125 19.77 2.14 14.96
CA GLU A 125 19.95 3.58 15.12
C GLU A 125 18.59 4.27 15.21
N ALA A 126 18.41 5.11 16.22
CA ALA A 126 17.23 5.94 16.35
C ALA A 126 17.28 7.11 15.35
N PHE A 127 16.32 7.17 14.45
CA PHE A 127 16.18 8.28 13.52
C PHE A 127 15.23 9.31 14.10
N GLU A 128 15.78 10.50 14.38
CA GLU A 128 14.97 11.66 14.72
C GLU A 128 14.57 12.41 13.45
N HIS A 129 13.38 12.91 13.45
CA HIS A 129 12.83 13.74 12.39
C HIS A 129 11.82 14.73 12.97
N THR A 130 11.53 15.78 12.24
CA THR A 130 10.40 16.67 12.57
C THR A 130 9.09 15.93 12.35
N GLU A 131 7.98 16.46 12.82
CA GLU A 131 6.69 15.91 12.47
C GLU A 131 6.56 15.80 10.94
N THR A 132 6.43 14.57 10.44
CA THR A 132 6.53 14.31 9.01
C THR A 132 5.34 13.52 8.50
N LYS A 133 4.91 13.88 7.30
CA LYS A 133 3.89 13.16 6.53
C LYS A 133 4.49 11.86 6.00
N MET A 134 3.85 10.74 6.27
CA MET A 134 4.30 9.42 5.81
C MET A 134 3.12 8.45 5.67
N LEU A 135 3.38 7.26 5.17
CA LEU A 135 2.38 6.20 5.15
C LEU A 135 2.59 5.27 6.35
N ARG A 136 1.55 5.10 7.15
CA ARG A 136 1.46 4.02 8.13
C ARG A 136 0.86 2.82 7.43
N LEU A 137 1.62 1.73 7.38
CA LEU A 137 1.23 0.47 6.77
C LEU A 137 0.79 -0.52 7.84
N THR A 138 -0.20 -1.34 7.54
CA THR A 138 -0.61 -2.50 8.33
C THR A 138 -0.42 -3.76 7.50
N GLY A 139 -0.23 -4.90 8.15
CA GLY A 139 -0.06 -6.18 7.47
C GLY A 139 1.38 -6.45 7.01
N PHE A 140 2.36 -5.97 7.75
CA PHE A 140 3.79 -6.26 7.48
C PHE A 140 4.01 -7.75 7.22
N MET A 141 4.70 -8.09 6.12
CA MET A 141 4.98 -9.47 5.69
C MET A 141 3.74 -10.36 5.47
N GLU A 142 2.56 -9.81 5.41
CA GLU A 142 1.35 -10.53 5.01
C GLU A 142 1.37 -10.74 3.49
N GLY A 143 1.27 -11.99 3.07
CA GLY A 143 1.26 -12.34 1.66
C GLY A 143 -0.05 -11.94 0.98
N GLU A 144 -0.12 -10.72 0.50
CA GLU A 144 -1.25 -10.20 -0.26
C GLU A 144 -0.84 -9.90 -1.71
N THR A 145 -1.79 -9.94 -2.64
CA THR A 145 -1.51 -9.56 -4.02
C THR A 145 -1.34 -8.04 -4.13
N PRO A 146 -0.45 -7.56 -5.02
CA PRO A 146 -0.28 -6.14 -5.27
C PRO A 146 -1.60 -5.44 -5.58
N THR A 147 -2.42 -6.02 -6.42
CA THR A 147 -3.71 -5.44 -6.84
C THR A 147 -4.65 -5.18 -5.66
N THR A 148 -4.83 -6.14 -4.76
CA THR A 148 -5.73 -5.97 -3.62
C THR A 148 -5.17 -4.99 -2.58
N PHE A 149 -3.85 -4.96 -2.41
CA PHE A 149 -3.19 -3.98 -1.55
C PHE A 149 -3.30 -2.56 -2.13
N MET A 150 -2.97 -2.38 -3.41
CA MET A 150 -3.02 -1.07 -4.08
C MET A 150 -4.44 -0.49 -4.15
N ALA A 151 -5.45 -1.35 -4.31
CA ALA A 151 -6.85 -0.94 -4.28
C ALA A 151 -7.26 -0.28 -2.96
N ARG A 152 -6.61 -0.64 -1.84
CA ARG A 152 -6.89 -0.12 -0.49
C ARG A 152 -5.93 0.97 -0.05
N MET A 153 -5.17 1.56 -0.97
CA MET A 153 -4.36 2.72 -0.68
C MET A 153 -5.22 3.95 -0.36
N PRO A 154 -4.71 4.90 0.42
CA PRO A 154 -5.44 6.13 0.73
C PRO A 154 -5.98 6.82 -0.52
N SER A 155 -7.24 7.21 -0.45
CA SER A 155 -7.95 7.95 -1.49
C SER A 155 -9.06 8.77 -0.83
N GLU A 156 -9.43 9.88 -1.44
CA GLU A 156 -10.60 10.68 -1.05
C GLU A 156 -11.92 9.99 -1.40
N LYS A 157 -11.87 8.98 -2.27
CA LYS A 157 -13.04 8.25 -2.70
C LYS A 157 -13.50 7.24 -1.65
N SER A 158 -14.81 7.14 -1.50
CA SER A 158 -15.44 6.30 -0.49
C SER A 158 -15.48 4.81 -0.84
N HIS A 159 -15.31 4.45 -2.10
CA HIS A 159 -15.39 3.09 -2.57
C HIS A 159 -14.25 2.74 -3.56
N VAL A 160 -14.03 1.44 -3.70
CA VAL A 160 -13.13 0.88 -4.70
C VAL A 160 -13.85 -0.25 -5.43
N LEU A 161 -13.77 -0.23 -6.75
CA LEU A 161 -14.16 -1.34 -7.61
C LEU A 161 -12.91 -2.14 -7.97
N LEU A 162 -12.88 -3.40 -7.60
CA LEU A 162 -11.96 -4.41 -8.15
C LEU A 162 -12.69 -5.15 -9.26
N TYR A 163 -12.09 -5.31 -10.42
CA TYR A 163 -12.72 -6.01 -11.55
C TYR A 163 -11.71 -6.75 -12.40
N LEU A 164 -12.13 -7.88 -12.95
CA LEU A 164 -11.32 -8.61 -13.92
C LEU A 164 -11.54 -7.97 -15.30
N ASP A 165 -10.52 -7.24 -15.76
CA ASP A 165 -10.61 -6.57 -17.07
C ASP A 165 -10.67 -7.60 -18.20
N PRO A 166 -11.72 -7.56 -19.03
CA PRO A 166 -11.91 -8.52 -20.10
C PRO A 166 -10.87 -8.43 -21.23
N LEU A 167 -10.17 -7.31 -21.34
CA LEU A 167 -9.17 -7.08 -22.39
C LEU A 167 -7.80 -7.60 -21.97
N SER A 168 -7.36 -7.26 -20.76
CA SER A 168 -6.05 -7.67 -20.26
C SER A 168 -6.06 -9.04 -19.57
N GLY A 169 -7.23 -9.50 -19.12
CA GLY A 169 -7.36 -10.70 -18.30
C GLY A 169 -6.75 -10.57 -16.91
N ARG A 170 -6.54 -9.33 -16.43
CA ARG A 170 -5.97 -9.01 -15.12
C ARG A 170 -6.99 -8.35 -14.23
N TRP A 171 -6.76 -8.46 -12.93
CA TRP A 171 -7.51 -7.68 -11.96
C TRP A 171 -7.00 -6.24 -11.94
N GLU A 172 -7.93 -5.31 -12.08
CA GLU A 172 -7.72 -3.87 -12.05
C GLU A 172 -8.53 -3.25 -10.91
N SER A 173 -8.21 -2.01 -10.55
CA SER A 173 -8.98 -1.27 -9.55
C SER A 173 -9.31 0.14 -9.99
N SER A 174 -10.47 0.62 -9.60
CA SER A 174 -10.90 2.00 -9.81
C SER A 174 -11.55 2.54 -8.55
N HIS A 175 -11.18 3.77 -8.16
CA HIS A 175 -11.78 4.44 -7.02
C HIS A 175 -13.07 5.15 -7.42
N LEU A 176 -14.13 4.95 -6.65
CA LEU A 176 -15.48 5.41 -6.94
C LEU A 176 -16.01 6.34 -5.84
N ASP A 177 -16.81 7.30 -6.24
CA ASP A 177 -17.68 8.04 -5.34
C ASP A 177 -18.86 7.18 -4.88
N ALA A 178 -19.52 7.58 -3.79
CA ALA A 178 -20.66 6.86 -3.25
C ALA A 178 -21.82 6.70 -4.27
N GLU A 179 -22.08 7.73 -5.07
CA GLU A 179 -23.12 7.71 -6.11
C GLU A 179 -22.80 6.68 -7.20
N GLN A 180 -21.55 6.60 -7.62
CA GLN A 180 -21.09 5.60 -8.59
C GLN A 180 -21.20 4.18 -8.04
N ALA A 181 -20.85 3.99 -6.77
CA ALA A 181 -20.85 2.68 -6.13
C ALA A 181 -22.25 2.09 -5.88
N ILE A 182 -23.30 2.90 -5.86
CA ILE A 182 -24.70 2.48 -5.74
C ILE A 182 -25.44 2.45 -7.09
N ALA A 183 -24.77 2.87 -8.17
CA ALA A 183 -25.37 2.84 -9.50
C ALA A 183 -25.71 1.40 -9.92
N PRO A 184 -26.75 1.20 -10.74
CA PRO A 184 -27.01 -0.10 -11.34
C PRO A 184 -25.77 -0.65 -12.05
N GLU A 185 -25.57 -1.95 -12.01
CA GLU A 185 -24.37 -2.63 -12.53
C GLU A 185 -23.97 -2.15 -13.95
N ALA A 186 -24.95 -2.01 -14.85
CA ALA A 186 -24.69 -1.52 -16.21
C ALA A 186 -24.10 -0.11 -16.26
N LYS A 187 -24.53 0.81 -15.38
CA LYS A 187 -24.00 2.16 -15.28
C LYS A 187 -22.63 2.21 -14.57
N LEU A 188 -22.44 1.34 -13.58
CA LEU A 188 -21.17 1.25 -12.86
C LEU A 188 -20.01 1.01 -13.83
N PHE A 189 -20.17 0.13 -14.79
CA PHE A 189 -19.10 -0.20 -15.74
C PHE A 189 -19.02 0.76 -16.92
N SER A 190 -20.14 1.24 -17.45
CA SER A 190 -20.14 2.17 -18.59
C SER A 190 -19.66 3.58 -18.22
N ASP A 191 -20.10 4.08 -17.08
CA ASP A 191 -19.90 5.48 -16.71
C ASP A 191 -18.61 5.66 -15.86
N ALA A 192 -18.35 4.72 -14.96
CA ALA A 192 -17.20 4.86 -14.04
C ALA A 192 -15.87 4.42 -14.66
N ILE A 193 -15.86 3.35 -15.44
CA ILE A 193 -14.60 2.77 -15.96
C ILE A 193 -14.57 2.58 -17.48
N LYS A 194 -15.67 2.89 -18.17
CA LYS A 194 -15.78 2.87 -19.65
C LYS A 194 -15.35 1.53 -20.28
N ILE A 195 -15.63 0.43 -19.63
CA ILE A 195 -15.36 -0.92 -20.13
C ILE A 195 -16.65 -1.70 -20.32
N THR A 196 -16.58 -2.78 -21.10
CA THR A 196 -17.61 -3.79 -21.13
C THR A 196 -17.74 -4.44 -19.76
N GLN A 197 -18.97 -4.74 -19.33
CA GLN A 197 -19.24 -5.36 -18.04
C GLN A 197 -18.33 -6.57 -17.79
N PRO A 198 -17.48 -6.53 -16.73
CA PRO A 198 -16.57 -7.62 -16.44
C PRO A 198 -17.33 -8.85 -15.94
N SER A 199 -16.76 -10.02 -16.18
CA SER A 199 -17.33 -11.29 -15.68
C SER A 199 -17.25 -11.39 -14.15
N GLU A 200 -16.23 -10.78 -13.56
CA GLU A 200 -15.96 -10.82 -12.13
C GLU A 200 -15.61 -9.44 -11.59
N TYR A 201 -16.14 -9.10 -10.42
CA TYR A 201 -15.83 -7.86 -9.73
C TYR A 201 -16.14 -7.94 -8.22
N ALA A 202 -15.61 -6.98 -7.46
CA ALA A 202 -15.98 -6.71 -6.08
C ALA A 202 -16.02 -5.20 -5.81
N VAL A 203 -16.96 -4.78 -4.98
CA VAL A 203 -17.07 -3.39 -4.50
C VAL A 203 -16.64 -3.35 -3.04
N LEU A 204 -15.64 -2.53 -2.74
CA LEU A 204 -15.13 -2.29 -1.41
C LEU A 204 -15.55 -0.91 -0.94
N GLU A 205 -16.03 -0.81 0.30
CA GLU A 205 -16.37 0.44 0.96
C GLU A 205 -15.28 0.83 1.94
N ASN A 206 -14.76 2.04 1.85
CA ASN A 206 -13.82 2.60 2.81
C ASN A 206 -14.57 3.05 4.07
N ARG A 207 -14.29 2.43 5.21
CA ARG A 207 -14.90 2.72 6.51
C ARG A 207 -13.94 3.43 7.47
N GLY A 208 -12.98 4.18 6.94
CA GLY A 208 -11.99 4.90 7.73
C GLY A 208 -10.90 4.00 8.30
N ASP A 209 -11.21 3.06 9.17
CA ASP A 209 -10.22 2.16 9.76
C ASP A 209 -9.93 0.91 8.93
N GLY A 210 -10.75 0.62 7.94
CA GLY A 210 -10.59 -0.53 7.06
C GLY A 210 -11.50 -0.47 5.85
N PHE A 211 -11.44 -1.52 5.04
CA PHE A 211 -12.27 -1.68 3.87
C PHE A 211 -13.23 -2.85 4.06
N PHE A 212 -14.48 -2.65 3.74
CA PHE A 212 -15.52 -3.67 3.79
C PHE A 212 -15.86 -4.14 2.38
N ILE A 213 -15.79 -5.44 2.11
CA ILE A 213 -16.23 -6.00 0.83
C ILE A 213 -17.76 -6.08 0.86
N LYS A 214 -18.40 -5.10 0.21
CA LYS A 214 -19.86 -4.89 0.22
C LYS A 214 -20.58 -5.87 -0.69
N ALA A 215 -20.04 -6.10 -1.87
CA ALA A 215 -20.62 -6.98 -2.90
C ALA A 215 -19.50 -7.58 -3.75
N ALA A 216 -19.73 -8.77 -4.26
CA ALA A 216 -18.85 -9.39 -5.24
C ALA A 216 -19.65 -10.31 -6.17
N LYS A 217 -19.20 -10.40 -7.42
CA LYS A 217 -19.58 -11.38 -8.41
C LYS A 217 -18.31 -12.09 -8.86
N LEU A 218 -18.24 -13.37 -8.66
CA LEU A 218 -17.11 -14.23 -9.01
C LEU A 218 -17.60 -15.43 -9.80
N ALA A 219 -16.78 -15.91 -10.75
CA ALA A 219 -17.02 -17.13 -11.49
C ALA A 219 -16.92 -18.39 -10.61
#